data_599bd5a5231c9e05fdfe654acc7e850f
#
_entry.id   599bd5a5231c9e05fdfe654acc7e850f
#
_cell.length_a   1.000
_cell.length_b   1.000
_cell.length_c   1.000
_cell.angle_alpha   90.00
_cell.angle_beta   90.00
_cell.angle_gamma   90.00
#
_symmetry.space_group_name_H-M   'P 1'
#
loop_
_entity.id
_entity.type
_entity.pdbx_description
1 polymer ?
#
loop_
_entity_poly.entity_id
_entity_poly.type
_entity_poly.pdbx_seq_one_letter_code
_entity_poly.pdbx_strand_id
1 'polypeptide(L)'
;QLGAQCVVSPVFGCWRPTLTVGVYKPYFTLSYNGEQLDYNHPYGLFAFQNVVALRSDWLFRCDFFWNIKGHHGIYEQNGYSSFNMMVQKQLLKKKLTITLKAEDLFDSSKLNDVKRVNFVVQNRKVNNFNRCIIASISYNFNSFKDKYNGSGSAEDEINRF
;
A
#
# COMPACT_ATOMS: atom_id res chain seq x y z
N GLN A 1 7.85 -19.72 -7.98
CA GLN A 1 7.98 -18.93 -6.76
C GLN A 1 7.22 -19.60 -5.63
N LEU A 2 7.87 -19.74 -4.47
CA LEU A 2 7.26 -20.17 -3.22
C LEU A 2 7.32 -18.98 -2.25
N GLY A 3 6.25 -18.77 -1.48
CA GLY A 3 6.24 -17.70 -0.50
C GLY A 3 5.19 -17.91 0.57
N ALA A 4 5.41 -17.29 1.71
CA ALA A 4 4.46 -17.22 2.80
C ALA A 4 4.32 -15.77 3.27
N GLN A 5 3.10 -15.38 3.58
CA GLN A 5 2.79 -14.06 4.12
C GLN A 5 1.86 -14.20 5.32
N CYS A 6 2.17 -13.45 6.36
CA CYS A 6 1.34 -13.33 7.54
C CYS A 6 0.83 -11.89 7.64
N VAL A 7 -0.45 -11.72 7.89
CA VAL A 7 -1.08 -10.42 8.13
C VAL A 7 -1.83 -10.48 9.45
N VAL A 8 -1.53 -9.55 10.34
CA VAL A 8 -2.17 -9.42 11.65
C VAL A 8 -2.73 -8.02 11.79
N SER A 9 -4.04 -7.93 12.05
CA SER A 9 -4.76 -6.64 12.11
C SER A 9 -5.67 -6.59 13.34
N PRO A 10 -5.10 -6.44 14.55
CA PRO A 10 -5.89 -6.32 15.77
C PRO A 10 -6.61 -4.96 15.81
N VAL A 11 -7.66 -4.90 16.62
CA VAL A 11 -8.42 -3.66 16.86
C VAL A 11 -8.37 -3.33 18.34
N PHE A 12 -7.78 -2.19 18.68
CA PHE A 12 -7.68 -1.69 20.04
C PHE A 12 -8.44 -0.36 20.17
N GLY A 13 -9.76 -0.44 20.25
CA GLY A 13 -10.60 0.74 20.33
C GLY A 13 -10.45 1.69 19.12
N CYS A 14 -9.80 2.83 19.35
CA CYS A 14 -9.52 3.83 18.29
C CYS A 14 -8.27 3.53 17.45
N TRP A 15 -7.46 2.57 17.84
CA TRP A 15 -6.22 2.18 17.18
C TRP A 15 -6.36 0.87 16.42
N ARG A 16 -6.00 0.88 15.15
CA ARG A 16 -6.09 -0.26 14.23
C ARG A 16 -4.74 -0.44 13.51
N PRO A 17 -3.78 -1.11 14.15
CA PRO A 17 -2.53 -1.45 13.50
C PRO A 17 -2.72 -2.65 12.56
N THR A 18 -1.95 -2.69 11.48
CA THR A 18 -1.84 -3.84 10.59
C THR A 18 -0.37 -4.13 10.37
N LEU A 19 0.05 -5.33 10.72
CA LEU A 19 1.39 -5.83 10.48
C LEU A 19 1.34 -6.87 9.35
N THR A 20 2.17 -6.69 8.34
CA THR A 20 2.36 -7.64 7.26
C THR A 20 3.82 -8.04 7.19
N VAL A 21 4.09 -9.33 7.21
CA VAL A 21 5.42 -9.91 7.02
C VAL A 21 5.31 -10.99 5.94
N GLY A 22 6.15 -10.90 4.92
CA GLY A 22 6.19 -11.88 3.84
C GLY A 22 7.62 -12.28 3.49
N VAL A 23 7.81 -13.54 3.15
CA VAL A 23 9.07 -14.09 2.62
C VAL A 23 8.75 -14.88 1.37
N TYR A 24 9.52 -14.63 0.31
CA TYR A 24 9.31 -15.21 -1.01
C TYR A 24 10.64 -15.72 -1.55
N LYS A 25 10.62 -16.93 -2.07
CA LYS A 25 11.77 -17.53 -2.75
C LYS A 25 11.40 -17.75 -4.23
N PRO A 26 11.98 -16.99 -5.16
CA PRO A 26 11.83 -17.27 -6.58
C PRO A 26 12.59 -18.52 -6.94
N TYR A 27 12.11 -19.24 -7.95
CA TYR A 27 12.82 -20.32 -8.62
C TYR A 27 12.83 -19.96 -10.10
N PHE A 28 13.90 -19.33 -10.51
CA PHE A 28 14.05 -18.92 -11.90
C PHE A 28 15.46 -19.21 -12.37
N THR A 29 15.59 -20.07 -13.38
CA THR A 29 16.85 -20.41 -14.02
C THR A 29 16.76 -19.97 -15.48
N LEU A 30 17.75 -19.24 -15.94
CA LEU A 30 17.92 -18.83 -17.32
C LEU A 30 19.05 -19.62 -17.96
N SER A 31 18.78 -20.38 -19.03
CA SER A 31 19.80 -21.01 -19.85
C SER A 31 20.09 -20.15 -21.07
N TYR A 32 21.35 -19.72 -21.20
CA TYR A 32 21.77 -18.90 -22.33
C TYR A 32 23.20 -19.27 -22.73
N ASN A 33 23.41 -19.57 -24.02
CA ASN A 33 24.72 -20.00 -24.57
C ASN A 33 25.42 -21.13 -23.79
N GLY A 34 24.65 -22.11 -23.26
CA GLY A 34 25.19 -23.23 -22.52
C GLY A 34 25.49 -22.94 -21.04
N GLU A 35 25.34 -21.72 -20.59
CA GLU A 35 25.44 -21.35 -19.19
C GLU A 35 24.05 -21.32 -18.53
N GLN A 36 23.98 -21.77 -17.27
CA GLN A 36 22.81 -21.67 -16.43
C GLN A 36 23.01 -20.58 -15.38
N LEU A 37 22.10 -19.64 -15.36
CA LEU A 37 22.08 -18.55 -14.38
C LEU A 37 20.89 -18.73 -13.46
N ASP A 38 21.16 -18.87 -12.17
CA ASP A 38 20.14 -19.06 -11.14
C ASP A 38 19.80 -17.75 -10.43
N TYR A 39 18.52 -17.42 -10.43
CA TYR A 39 17.98 -16.23 -9.77
C TYR A 39 17.07 -16.66 -8.62
N ASN A 40 17.67 -17.23 -7.57
CA ASN A 40 16.98 -17.92 -6.49
C ASN A 40 17.07 -17.20 -5.13
N HIS A 41 17.66 -15.99 -5.06
CA HIS A 41 17.79 -15.28 -3.79
C HIS A 41 16.42 -14.86 -3.26
N PRO A 42 16.08 -15.28 -2.04
CA PRO A 42 14.81 -14.91 -1.43
C PRO A 42 14.76 -13.41 -1.17
N TYR A 43 13.56 -12.87 -1.17
CA TYR A 43 13.29 -11.51 -0.75
C TYR A 43 12.18 -11.49 0.31
N GLY A 44 12.12 -10.42 1.04
CA GLY A 44 11.15 -10.23 2.09
C GLY A 44 10.39 -8.93 1.96
N LEU A 45 9.23 -8.90 2.59
CA LEU A 45 8.37 -7.75 2.70
C LEU A 45 8.00 -7.54 4.16
N PHE A 46 8.15 -6.32 4.63
CA PHE A 46 7.63 -5.88 5.91
C PHE A 46 6.79 -4.63 5.70
N ALA A 47 5.56 -4.63 6.20
CA ALA A 47 4.73 -3.45 6.20
C ALA A 47 4.05 -3.29 7.57
N PHE A 48 4.05 -2.07 8.08
CA PHE A 48 3.38 -1.71 9.31
C PHE A 48 2.53 -0.47 9.08
N GLN A 49 1.24 -0.65 9.11
CA GLN A 49 0.25 0.42 8.93
C GLN A 49 -0.43 0.69 10.26
N ASN A 50 -0.56 1.95 10.61
CA ASN A 50 -1.23 2.39 11.82
C ASN A 50 -2.31 3.39 11.47
N VAL A 51 -3.51 3.12 11.95
CA VAL A 51 -4.64 4.04 11.86
C VAL A 51 -5.17 4.31 13.25
N VAL A 52 -5.21 5.58 13.64
CA VAL A 52 -5.76 6.04 14.92
C VAL A 52 -6.89 7.00 14.64
N ALA A 53 -8.12 6.59 14.97
CA ALA A 53 -9.31 7.42 14.86
C ALA A 53 -9.64 8.00 16.23
N LEU A 54 -9.32 9.27 16.44
CA LEU A 54 -9.59 9.94 17.72
C LEU A 54 -11.01 10.53 17.75
N ARG A 55 -11.47 10.81 18.96
CA ARG A 55 -12.70 11.58 19.15
C ARG A 55 -12.59 12.95 18.46
N SER A 56 -13.69 13.58 18.20
CA SER A 56 -13.72 14.87 17.47
C SER A 56 -13.24 14.80 16.01
N ASP A 57 -13.46 13.69 15.35
CA ASP A 57 -13.26 13.53 13.90
C ASP A 57 -11.81 13.76 13.41
N TRP A 58 -10.82 13.43 14.25
CA TRP A 58 -9.42 13.34 13.85
C TRP A 58 -9.07 11.92 13.43
N LEU A 59 -8.32 11.80 12.33
CA LEU A 59 -7.72 10.57 11.84
C LEU A 59 -6.23 10.77 11.63
N PHE A 60 -5.43 9.90 12.23
CA PHE A 60 -4.00 9.82 12.02
C PHE A 60 -3.68 8.50 11.36
N ARG A 61 -2.81 8.54 10.36
CA ARG A 61 -2.29 7.36 9.70
C ARG A 61 -0.78 7.46 9.58
N CYS A 62 -0.10 6.35 9.83
CA CYS A 62 1.34 6.23 9.69
C CYS A 62 1.65 4.87 9.09
N ASP A 63 2.30 4.85 7.94
CA ASP A 63 2.60 3.63 7.20
C ASP A 63 4.11 3.52 7.00
N PHE A 64 4.67 2.39 7.37
CA PHE A 64 6.04 2.01 7.07
C PHE A 64 6.02 0.78 6.16
N PHE A 65 6.82 0.80 5.12
CA PHE A 65 7.01 -0.28 4.19
C PHE A 65 8.50 -0.53 3.99
N TRP A 66 8.91 -1.79 3.99
CA TRP A 66 10.28 -2.19 3.70
C TRP A 66 10.28 -3.44 2.83
N ASN A 67 10.86 -3.31 1.64
CA ASN A 67 11.17 -4.42 0.76
C ASN A 67 12.64 -4.82 0.96
N ILE A 68 12.87 -6.05 1.38
CA ILE A 68 14.20 -6.58 1.65
C ILE A 68 14.82 -7.01 0.32
N LYS A 69 16.13 -6.79 0.18
CA LYS A 69 16.90 -7.18 -1.00
C LYS A 69 16.63 -8.64 -1.42
N GLY A 70 16.55 -8.88 -2.74
CA GLY A 70 16.40 -10.22 -3.30
C GLY A 70 16.21 -10.23 -4.80
N HIS A 71 15.92 -11.41 -5.36
CA HIS A 71 15.69 -11.55 -6.78
C HIS A 71 14.20 -11.40 -7.15
N HIS A 72 13.92 -10.55 -8.14
CA HIS A 72 12.63 -10.42 -8.80
C HIS A 72 12.79 -10.77 -10.28
N GLY A 73 12.57 -12.04 -10.65
CA GLY A 73 12.94 -12.58 -11.96
C GLY A 73 14.45 -12.47 -12.18
N ILE A 74 14.85 -11.86 -13.28
CA ILE A 74 16.26 -11.66 -13.67
C ILE A 74 16.93 -10.43 -13.01
N TYR A 75 16.21 -9.72 -12.17
CA TYR A 75 16.70 -8.52 -11.50
C TYR A 75 17.06 -8.82 -10.04
N GLU A 76 18.24 -8.46 -9.64
CA GLU A 76 18.63 -8.34 -8.25
C GLU A 76 18.21 -6.95 -7.77
N GLN A 77 17.17 -6.90 -6.95
CA GLN A 77 16.63 -5.66 -6.41
C GLN A 77 17.28 -5.36 -5.07
N ASN A 78 17.84 -4.17 -4.92
CA ASN A 78 18.24 -3.68 -3.61
C ASN A 78 17.01 -3.39 -2.76
N GLY A 79 17.16 -3.58 -1.45
CA GLY A 79 16.08 -3.23 -0.53
C GLY A 79 15.78 -1.73 -0.57
N TYR A 80 14.51 -1.39 -0.38
CA TYR A 80 14.04 -0.01 -0.25
C TYR A 80 12.95 0.07 0.81
N SER A 81 12.77 1.24 1.37
CA SER A 81 11.74 1.48 2.36
C SER A 81 10.97 2.78 2.05
N SER A 82 9.80 2.92 2.60
CA SER A 82 9.05 4.17 2.58
C SER A 82 8.35 4.41 3.90
N PHE A 83 8.24 5.67 4.28
CA PHE A 83 7.53 6.10 5.47
C PHE A 83 6.59 7.23 5.12
N ASN A 84 5.30 7.01 5.34
CA ASN A 84 4.24 7.95 5.01
C ASN A 84 3.46 8.32 6.27
N MET A 85 3.02 9.56 6.35
CA MET A 85 2.17 10.06 7.42
C MET A 85 0.98 10.83 6.85
N MET A 86 -0.16 10.74 7.52
CA MET A 86 -1.35 11.49 7.17
C MET A 86 -2.08 11.94 8.44
N VAL A 87 -2.51 13.18 8.44
CA VAL A 87 -3.42 13.75 9.43
C VAL A 87 -4.64 14.28 8.71
N GLN A 88 -5.80 13.89 9.16
CA GLN A 88 -7.08 14.32 8.61
C GLN A 88 -7.97 14.85 9.72
N LYS A 89 -8.66 15.94 9.43
CA LYS A 89 -9.69 16.54 10.29
C LYS A 89 -10.99 16.69 9.52
N GLN A 90 -12.08 16.19 10.08
CA GLN A 90 -13.42 16.47 9.57
C GLN A 90 -14.06 17.57 10.40
N LEU A 91 -14.75 18.50 9.74
CA LEU A 91 -15.39 19.66 10.29
C LEU A 91 -16.81 19.79 9.72
N LEU A 92 -17.59 20.71 10.27
CA LEU A 92 -18.94 21.05 9.77
C LEU A 92 -19.84 19.81 9.64
N LYS A 93 -19.93 19.00 10.68
CA LYS A 93 -20.69 17.72 10.67
C LYS A 93 -20.25 16.80 9.53
N LYS A 94 -18.93 16.69 9.31
CA LYS A 94 -18.27 15.87 8.27
C LYS A 94 -18.46 16.37 6.83
N LYS A 95 -18.93 17.60 6.65
CA LYS A 95 -19.03 18.21 5.31
C LYS A 95 -17.69 18.73 4.81
N LEU A 96 -16.82 19.20 5.69
CA LEU A 96 -15.50 19.71 5.34
C LEU A 96 -14.43 18.73 5.84
N THR A 97 -13.56 18.28 4.95
CA THR A 97 -12.41 17.43 5.29
C THR A 97 -11.14 18.16 4.90
N ILE A 98 -10.24 18.31 5.85
CA ILE A 98 -8.88 18.84 5.65
C ILE A 98 -7.92 17.70 5.88
N THR A 99 -7.02 17.46 4.91
CA THR A 99 -6.01 16.39 4.97
C THR A 99 -4.64 16.97 4.69
N LEU A 100 -3.68 16.62 5.53
CA LEU A 100 -2.26 16.83 5.31
C LEU A 100 -1.58 15.48 5.25
N LYS A 101 -0.86 15.22 4.15
CA LYS A 101 -0.16 13.95 3.89
C LYS A 101 1.30 14.24 3.55
N ALA A 102 2.22 13.49 4.15
CA ALA A 102 3.62 13.45 3.80
C ALA A 102 3.94 12.05 3.27
N GLU A 103 4.45 11.96 2.06
CA GLU A 103 4.88 10.73 1.41
C GLU A 103 6.40 10.65 1.36
N ASP A 104 6.90 9.43 1.59
CA ASP A 104 8.33 9.10 1.60
C ASP A 104 9.18 10.12 2.39
N LEU A 105 8.80 10.36 3.64
CA LEU A 105 9.35 11.42 4.49
C LEU A 105 10.89 11.39 4.56
N PHE A 106 11.49 10.21 4.50
CA PHE A 106 12.94 10.00 4.59
C PHE A 106 13.64 9.89 3.23
N ASP A 107 12.91 10.05 2.10
CA ASP A 107 13.44 9.91 0.73
C ASP A 107 14.15 8.54 0.52
N SER A 108 13.56 7.48 1.04
CA SER A 108 14.14 6.14 1.09
C SER A 108 13.53 5.16 0.07
N SER A 109 12.53 5.55 -0.70
CA SER A 109 11.86 4.71 -1.71
C SER A 109 12.63 4.67 -3.04
N LYS A 110 13.96 4.60 -2.99
CA LYS A 110 14.83 4.54 -4.18
C LYS A 110 15.05 3.11 -4.61
N LEU A 111 14.52 2.77 -5.77
CA LEU A 111 14.67 1.45 -6.35
C LEU A 111 15.94 1.37 -7.19
N ASN A 112 16.85 0.48 -6.82
CA ASN A 112 18.04 0.16 -7.59
C ASN A 112 18.01 -1.33 -7.92
N ASP A 113 17.99 -1.65 -9.21
CA ASP A 113 18.01 -3.01 -9.71
C ASP A 113 19.28 -3.28 -10.50
N VAL A 114 19.82 -4.46 -10.36
CA VAL A 114 20.93 -4.94 -11.16
C VAL A 114 20.48 -6.18 -11.94
N LYS A 115 20.59 -6.11 -13.24
CA LYS A 115 20.40 -7.26 -14.12
C LYS A 115 21.76 -7.75 -14.59
N ARG A 116 22.06 -9.02 -14.37
CA ARG A 116 23.29 -9.67 -14.82
C ARG A 116 22.92 -10.83 -15.74
N VAL A 117 23.27 -10.72 -17.03
CA VAL A 117 23.08 -11.79 -18.00
C VAL A 117 24.39 -11.91 -18.79
N ASN A 118 25.11 -13.00 -18.63
CA ASN A 118 26.43 -13.22 -19.21
C ASN A 118 27.40 -12.04 -18.95
N PHE A 119 27.94 -11.46 -20.02
CA PHE A 119 28.86 -10.32 -19.97
C PHE A 119 28.18 -8.97 -19.82
N VAL A 120 26.83 -8.93 -19.81
CA VAL A 120 26.07 -7.69 -19.72
C VAL A 120 25.61 -7.46 -18.29
N VAL A 121 26.07 -6.36 -17.70
CA VAL A 121 25.59 -5.86 -16.40
C VAL A 121 24.83 -4.56 -16.64
N GLN A 122 23.53 -4.59 -16.41
CA GLN A 122 22.68 -3.41 -16.51
C GLN A 122 22.29 -2.95 -15.09
N ASN A 123 22.69 -1.75 -14.73
CA ASN A 123 22.26 -1.10 -13.51
C ASN A 123 21.09 -0.15 -13.84
N ARG A 124 19.95 -0.36 -13.22
CA ARG A 124 18.80 0.51 -13.31
C ARG A 124 18.60 1.22 -11.98
N LYS A 125 18.72 2.53 -11.98
CA LYS A 125 18.37 3.39 -10.84
C LYS A 125 17.07 4.10 -11.16
N VAL A 126 16.05 3.85 -10.37
CA VAL A 126 14.77 4.54 -10.49
C VAL A 126 14.65 5.49 -9.30
N ASN A 127 14.87 6.76 -9.57
CA ASN A 127 14.59 7.82 -8.61
C ASN A 127 13.12 8.20 -8.79
N ASN A 128 12.27 7.54 -8.05
CA ASN A 128 10.89 8.01 -7.92
C ASN A 128 10.95 9.23 -7.00
N PHE A 129 10.60 10.40 -7.51
CA PHE A 129 10.43 11.60 -6.68
C PHE A 129 9.13 11.46 -5.88
N ASN A 130 9.10 10.51 -4.96
CA ASN A 130 7.92 10.21 -4.16
C ASN A 130 7.82 11.10 -2.92
N ARG A 131 8.92 11.77 -2.56
CA ARG A 131 8.93 12.66 -1.40
C ARG A 131 8.12 13.91 -1.69
N CYS A 132 6.94 13.99 -1.09
CA CYS A 132 6.07 15.14 -1.24
C CYS A 132 5.22 15.39 0.00
N ILE A 133 4.76 16.63 0.13
CA ILE A 133 3.74 17.04 1.11
C ILE A 133 2.52 17.48 0.33
N ILE A 134 1.38 16.89 0.65
CA ILE A 134 0.10 17.14 -0.01
C ILE A 134 -0.87 17.69 1.02
N ALA A 135 -1.40 18.87 0.77
CA ALA A 135 -2.50 19.43 1.51
C ALA A 135 -3.76 19.41 0.64
N SER A 136 -4.84 18.89 1.15
CA SER A 136 -6.12 18.85 0.44
C SER A 136 -7.27 19.31 1.32
N ILE A 137 -8.22 19.97 0.71
CA ILE A 137 -9.48 20.43 1.31
C ILE A 137 -10.61 19.91 0.43
N SER A 138 -11.53 19.18 1.02
CA SER A 138 -12.72 18.65 0.34
C SER A 138 -13.97 19.12 1.06
N TYR A 139 -14.95 19.64 0.31
CA TYR A 139 -16.22 20.06 0.85
C TYR A 139 -17.38 19.40 0.12
N ASN A 140 -18.24 18.70 0.86
CA ASN A 140 -19.43 18.04 0.34
C ASN A 140 -20.63 18.99 0.42
N PHE A 141 -21.04 19.55 -0.72
CA PHE A 141 -22.17 20.48 -0.83
C PHE A 141 -23.52 19.80 -0.61
N ASN A 142 -23.66 18.55 -1.07
CA ASN A 142 -24.88 17.77 -0.93
C ASN A 142 -24.59 16.41 -0.30
N SER A 143 -25.03 16.21 0.93
CA SER A 143 -25.32 14.86 1.40
C SER A 143 -26.73 14.53 0.89
N PHE A 144 -26.85 13.85 -0.24
CA PHE A 144 -28.08 13.16 -0.56
C PHE A 144 -28.29 12.15 0.57
N LYS A 145 -29.23 12.42 1.46
CA LYS A 145 -29.86 11.34 2.21
C LYS A 145 -30.63 10.57 1.16
N ASP A 146 -30.19 9.34 0.89
CA ASP A 146 -31.00 8.41 0.15
C ASP A 146 -32.37 8.31 0.86
N LYS A 147 -33.30 9.05 0.38
CA LYS A 147 -34.71 8.92 0.70
C LYS A 147 -35.34 7.77 -0.12
N TYR A 148 -34.51 6.81 -0.54
CA TYR A 148 -35.03 5.60 -1.12
C TYR A 148 -35.39 4.65 0.04
N ASN A 149 -36.50 4.94 0.71
CA ASN A 149 -37.26 3.89 1.35
C ASN A 149 -37.84 3.08 0.20
N GLY A 150 -37.16 2.01 -0.17
CA GLY A 150 -37.60 1.07 -1.18
C GLY A 150 -38.92 0.39 -0.75
N SER A 151 -40.04 1.07 -0.93
CA SER A 151 -41.30 0.42 -1.22
C SER A 151 -41.18 0.01 -2.69
N GLY A 152 -40.68 -1.20 -2.93
CA GLY A 152 -40.66 -1.76 -4.26
C GLY A 152 -42.07 -1.85 -4.77
N SER A 153 -42.33 -1.37 -6.01
CA SER A 153 -43.54 -1.56 -6.76
C SER A 153 -43.99 -3.02 -6.89
N ALA A 154 -43.25 -3.98 -6.31
CA ALA A 154 -43.60 -5.38 -6.22
C ALA A 154 -44.52 -5.74 -5.04
N GLU A 155 -44.59 -4.93 -3.97
CA GLU A 155 -45.49 -5.22 -2.85
C GLU A 155 -46.96 -4.93 -3.20
N ASP A 156 -47.23 -3.98 -4.09
CA ASP A 156 -48.59 -3.67 -4.56
C ASP A 156 -49.12 -4.74 -5.54
N GLU A 157 -48.24 -5.51 -6.20
CA GLU A 157 -48.66 -6.62 -7.06
C GLU A 157 -48.86 -7.94 -6.30
N ILE A 158 -48.12 -8.17 -5.23
CA ILE A 158 -48.27 -9.37 -4.41
C ILE A 158 -49.58 -9.38 -3.63
N ASN A 159 -50.13 -8.23 -3.29
CA ASN A 159 -51.43 -8.11 -2.58
C ASN A 159 -52.64 -8.13 -3.50
N ARG A 160 -52.45 -8.42 -4.79
CA ARG A 160 -53.57 -8.55 -5.78
C ARG A 160 -54.00 -9.95 -6.09
N PHE A 161 -53.37 -10.97 -5.45
CA PHE A 161 -53.72 -12.39 -5.64
C PHE A 161 -54.20 -13.04 -4.34
#